data_5ecad679fbcdf65f3e090306edf40224
#
_entry.id   5ecad679fbcdf65f3e090306edf40224
#
_cell.length_a   1.000
_cell.length_b   1.000
_cell.length_c   1.000
_cell.angle_alpha   90.00
_cell.angle_beta   90.00
_cell.angle_gamma   90.00
#
_symmetry.space_group_name_H-M   'P 1'
#
loop_
_entity.id
_entity.type
_entity.pdbx_description
1 polymer ?
#
loop_
_entity_poly.entity_id
_entity_poly.type
_entity_poly.pdbx_seq_one_letter_code
_entity_poly.pdbx_strand_id
1 'polypeptide(L)'
;MGMVSRIGLLPLIVGGLALGGCQMVGLDGAFAPRHQARHAEPQRQQMQALTPKVYLIRGIARPVSAGVDQLAAKLDQLGYRTSIHTFDDWRTVVEQIAADQQATRRRQKAVIIGHSLGANAALSVVNALAARGIEVPLAVTFDPTVPLVLTGGTGRLVNFYQSNNGWGRPIAAAAGQERRIENVDLRAAANLSHFTIDQDDAIHQRIVAWIRQSAGPGNVRLAQSPRRARG
;
A
#
# COMPACT_ATOMS: atom_id res chain seq x y z
N MET A 1 6.38 -16.93 72.35
CA MET A 1 7.24 -18.09 72.63
C MET A 1 7.80 -18.47 71.28
N GLY A 2 9.05 -18.45 70.97
CA GLY A 2 10.29 -18.22 71.64
C GLY A 2 11.33 -17.93 70.55
N MET A 3 12.07 -16.97 70.84
CA MET A 3 13.32 -16.48 70.36
C MET A 3 14.41 -17.57 70.32
N VAL A 4 15.26 -17.64 69.26
CA VAL A 4 16.71 -17.92 69.41
C VAL A 4 17.48 -17.31 68.21
N SER A 5 18.33 -16.38 68.60
CA SER A 5 19.44 -15.75 67.91
C SER A 5 20.62 -16.72 67.79
N ARG A 6 21.37 -16.71 66.67
CA ARG A 6 22.79 -17.09 66.72
C ARG A 6 23.62 -16.29 65.72
N ILE A 7 24.56 -15.59 66.30
CA ILE A 7 25.71 -14.88 65.78
C ILE A 7 26.81 -15.88 65.45
N GLY A 8 27.60 -15.64 64.40
CA GLY A 8 28.85 -16.39 64.14
C GLY A 8 29.55 -15.88 62.91
N LEU A 9 30.46 -15.01 63.10
CA LEU A 9 31.95 -14.97 62.99
C LEU A 9 32.50 -14.95 61.55
N LEU A 10 33.18 -13.86 61.24
CA LEU A 10 34.22 -13.67 60.20
C LEU A 10 35.47 -14.55 60.48
N PRO A 11 36.25 -14.83 59.45
CA PRO A 11 37.67 -14.51 59.52
C PRO A 11 38.18 -13.64 58.33
N LEU A 12 38.99 -12.69 58.74
CA LEU A 12 39.98 -11.99 57.90
C LEU A 12 41.05 -12.97 57.41
N ILE A 13 41.48 -12.89 56.15
CA ILE A 13 42.81 -13.29 55.70
C ILE A 13 43.38 -12.22 54.79
N VAL A 14 44.57 -11.80 55.19
CA VAL A 14 45.45 -10.79 54.58
C VAL A 14 46.37 -11.44 53.54
N GLY A 15 46.64 -10.74 52.45
CA GLY A 15 47.97 -10.78 51.85
C GLY A 15 48.10 -11.42 50.48
N GLY A 16 48.58 -10.60 49.55
CA GLY A 16 49.18 -11.07 48.31
C GLY A 16 49.29 -9.98 47.23
N LEU A 17 50.25 -9.07 47.35
CA LEU A 17 50.71 -8.26 46.20
C LEU A 17 51.38 -9.18 45.18
N ALA A 18 50.92 -9.17 43.95
CA ALA A 18 51.71 -9.58 42.78
C ALA A 18 51.59 -8.53 41.69
N LEU A 19 52.66 -7.82 41.47
CA LEU A 19 52.92 -6.96 40.32
C LEU A 19 53.11 -7.84 39.08
N GLY A 20 52.33 -7.60 38.04
CA GLY A 20 52.47 -8.35 36.78
C GLY A 20 51.68 -7.77 35.62
N GLY A 21 52.36 -6.99 34.77
CA GLY A 21 52.13 -6.95 33.35
C GLY A 21 50.91 -6.20 32.81
N CYS A 22 51.12 -4.94 32.43
CA CYS A 22 50.27 -4.27 31.43
C CYS A 22 50.25 -5.04 30.12
N GLN A 23 49.16 -5.70 29.81
CA GLN A 23 48.78 -6.00 28.41
C GLN A 23 47.57 -5.12 28.08
N MET A 24 47.85 -4.08 27.32
CA MET A 24 46.80 -3.33 26.58
C MET A 24 46.19 -4.27 25.55
N VAL A 25 45.12 -4.92 25.91
CA VAL A 25 44.22 -5.55 24.91
C VAL A 25 43.30 -4.43 24.42
N GLY A 26 43.50 -4.05 23.15
CA GLY A 26 42.63 -3.10 22.47
C GLY A 26 41.18 -3.55 22.50
N LEU A 27 40.36 -2.79 23.20
CA LEU A 27 38.89 -2.92 23.15
C LEU A 27 38.38 -2.10 21.98
N ASP A 28 38.81 -2.43 20.75
CA ASP A 28 38.13 -2.06 19.52
C ASP A 28 37.07 -3.12 19.21
N GLY A 29 36.03 -3.18 20.02
CA GLY A 29 34.92 -4.11 19.89
C GLY A 29 33.61 -3.39 20.07
N ALA A 30 33.19 -2.67 19.03
CA ALA A 30 31.78 -2.51 18.61
C ALA A 30 30.73 -2.44 19.73
N PHE A 31 30.64 -1.31 20.42
CA PHE A 31 29.39 -0.89 21.01
C PHE A 31 28.45 -0.38 19.89
N ALA A 32 28.02 -1.26 19.02
CA ALA A 32 26.88 -0.97 18.17
C ALA A 32 25.64 -0.83 19.08
N PRO A 33 24.88 0.26 18.97
CA PRO A 33 23.76 0.52 19.88
C PRO A 33 22.61 -0.44 19.58
N ARG A 34 22.60 -1.62 20.21
CA ARG A 34 21.52 -2.61 20.14
C ARG A 34 20.18 -2.04 20.62
N HIS A 35 20.16 -0.94 21.37
CA HIS A 35 18.95 -0.28 21.84
C HIS A 35 18.22 0.49 20.73
N GLN A 36 18.91 1.08 19.76
CA GLN A 36 18.24 1.82 18.66
C GLN A 36 17.56 0.88 17.66
N ALA A 37 18.06 -0.35 17.48
CA ALA A 37 17.44 -1.33 16.59
C ALA A 37 16.09 -1.84 17.10
N ARG A 38 15.90 -1.98 18.41
CA ARG A 38 14.64 -2.49 19.01
C ARG A 38 13.48 -1.52 18.94
N HIS A 39 13.74 -0.20 18.89
CA HIS A 39 12.70 0.82 18.75
C HIS A 39 12.40 1.17 17.28
N ALA A 40 13.29 0.86 16.35
CA ALA A 40 13.12 1.15 14.93
C ALA A 40 12.14 0.18 14.23
N GLU A 41 12.04 -1.05 14.70
CA GLU A 41 11.17 -2.09 14.10
C GLU A 41 9.66 -1.77 14.27
N PRO A 42 9.15 -1.44 15.45
CA PRO A 42 7.74 -1.02 15.63
C PRO A 42 7.39 0.25 14.85
N GLN A 43 8.30 1.22 14.80
CA GLN A 43 8.09 2.45 14.03
C GLN A 43 8.04 2.18 12.52
N ARG A 44 8.91 1.29 12.00
CA ARG A 44 8.88 0.86 10.61
C ARG A 44 7.59 0.14 10.26
N GLN A 45 7.13 -0.78 11.09
CA GLN A 45 5.87 -1.49 10.90
C GLN A 45 4.68 -0.53 10.92
N GLN A 46 4.66 0.45 11.83
CA GLN A 46 3.62 1.45 11.90
C GLN A 46 3.62 2.38 10.66
N MET A 47 4.79 2.84 10.23
CA MET A 47 4.92 3.63 8.99
C MET A 47 4.49 2.83 7.76
N GLN A 48 4.85 1.54 7.70
CA GLN A 48 4.43 0.65 6.63
C GLN A 48 2.90 0.45 6.61
N ALA A 49 2.29 0.29 7.79
CA ALA A 49 0.85 0.13 7.90
C ALA A 49 0.07 1.39 7.47
N LEU A 50 0.68 2.57 7.55
CA LEU A 50 0.05 3.84 7.16
C LEU A 50 0.38 4.28 5.72
N THR A 51 1.33 3.61 5.06
CA THR A 51 1.62 3.89 3.65
C THR A 51 0.39 3.57 2.81
N PRO A 52 -0.01 4.45 1.87
CA PRO A 52 -1.14 4.18 0.99
C PRO A 52 -1.01 2.84 0.29
N LYS A 53 -2.09 2.09 0.22
CA LYS A 53 -2.15 0.81 -0.48
C LYS A 53 -2.98 0.95 -1.74
N VAL A 54 -2.43 0.49 -2.86
CA VAL A 54 -3.07 0.56 -4.17
C VAL A 54 -3.49 -0.85 -4.58
N TYR A 55 -4.78 -1.02 -4.78
CA TYR A 55 -5.39 -2.26 -5.24
C TYR A 55 -5.62 -2.14 -6.74
N LEU A 56 -4.93 -2.98 -7.49
CA LEU A 56 -4.99 -3.00 -8.96
C LEU A 56 -5.74 -4.25 -9.41
N ILE A 57 -6.72 -4.07 -10.31
CA ILE A 57 -7.61 -5.14 -10.73
C ILE A 57 -7.49 -5.32 -12.25
N ARG A 58 -7.02 -6.49 -12.66
CA ARG A 58 -6.91 -6.89 -14.08
C ARG A 58 -8.26 -7.31 -14.65
N GLY A 59 -8.38 -7.23 -15.99
CA GLY A 59 -9.42 -7.91 -16.75
C GLY A 59 -9.19 -9.44 -16.87
N ILE A 60 -9.62 -10.03 -17.99
CA ILE A 60 -9.65 -11.49 -18.17
C ILE A 60 -8.25 -12.14 -18.17
N ALA A 61 -7.25 -11.50 -18.78
CA ALA A 61 -5.95 -12.13 -19.01
C ALA A 61 -4.79 -11.17 -18.80
N ARG A 62 -3.65 -11.70 -18.32
CA ARG A 62 -2.41 -10.93 -18.12
C ARG A 62 -1.99 -10.08 -19.31
N PRO A 63 -1.94 -10.62 -20.56
CA PRO A 63 -1.48 -9.83 -21.71
C PRO A 63 -2.38 -8.62 -21.99
N VAL A 64 -3.67 -8.73 -21.69
CA VAL A 64 -4.68 -7.69 -21.95
C VAL A 64 -4.63 -6.54 -20.94
N SER A 65 -4.10 -6.77 -19.75
CA SER A 65 -3.99 -5.78 -18.68
C SER A 65 -2.53 -5.61 -18.25
N ALA A 66 -1.59 -5.62 -19.19
CA ALA A 66 -0.16 -5.50 -18.92
C ALA A 66 0.20 -4.14 -18.27
N GLY A 67 -0.55 -3.09 -18.60
CA GLY A 67 -0.37 -1.76 -18.00
C GLY A 67 -0.68 -1.72 -16.52
N VAL A 68 -1.63 -2.53 -16.05
CA VAL A 68 -1.89 -2.70 -14.61
C VAL A 68 -0.63 -3.20 -13.89
N ASP A 69 0.08 -4.17 -14.46
CA ASP A 69 1.32 -4.70 -13.88
C ASP A 69 2.47 -3.68 -13.92
N GLN A 70 2.60 -2.96 -15.05
CA GLN A 70 3.59 -1.91 -15.22
C GLN A 70 3.37 -0.78 -14.21
N LEU A 71 2.12 -0.35 -14.02
CA LEU A 71 1.77 0.68 -13.04
C LEU A 71 2.05 0.21 -11.61
N ALA A 72 1.73 -1.05 -11.28
CA ALA A 72 2.05 -1.62 -9.98
C ALA A 72 3.54 -1.59 -9.70
N ALA A 73 4.38 -2.01 -10.67
CA ALA A 73 5.83 -1.99 -10.54
C ALA A 73 6.38 -0.56 -10.33
N LYS A 74 5.85 0.44 -11.05
CA LYS A 74 6.21 1.86 -10.85
C LYS A 74 5.83 2.35 -9.46
N LEU A 75 4.64 1.99 -8.97
CA LEU A 75 4.16 2.37 -7.65
C LEU A 75 4.99 1.71 -6.54
N ASP A 76 5.36 0.44 -6.68
CA ASP A 76 6.26 -0.26 -5.75
C ASP A 76 7.64 0.43 -5.67
N GLN A 77 8.21 0.85 -6.81
CA GLN A 77 9.46 1.60 -6.85
C GLN A 77 9.36 2.96 -6.14
N LEU A 78 8.18 3.57 -6.14
CA LEU A 78 7.89 4.81 -5.41
C LEU A 78 7.52 4.58 -3.94
N GLY A 79 7.60 3.33 -3.46
CA GLY A 79 7.37 2.96 -2.07
C GLY A 79 5.91 2.87 -1.66
N TYR A 80 4.98 2.77 -2.59
CA TYR A 80 3.60 2.43 -2.30
C TYR A 80 3.47 0.92 -2.02
N ARG A 81 2.44 0.54 -1.32
CA ARG A 81 2.06 -0.88 -1.18
C ARG A 81 1.08 -1.22 -2.28
N THR A 82 1.42 -2.18 -3.12
CA THR A 82 0.51 -2.62 -4.19
C THR A 82 0.00 -4.04 -3.97
N SER A 83 -1.18 -4.32 -4.45
CA SER A 83 -1.71 -5.68 -4.60
C SER A 83 -2.47 -5.79 -5.91
N ILE A 84 -2.22 -6.87 -6.64
CA ILE A 84 -2.84 -7.12 -7.94
C ILE A 84 -3.83 -8.28 -7.79
N HIS A 85 -5.03 -8.07 -8.30
CA HIS A 85 -6.17 -8.98 -8.23
C HIS A 85 -6.74 -9.22 -9.63
N THR A 86 -7.54 -10.25 -9.78
CA THR A 86 -8.36 -10.48 -10.96
C THR A 86 -9.77 -9.89 -10.76
N PHE A 87 -10.51 -9.68 -11.82
CA PHE A 87 -11.82 -9.02 -11.74
C PHE A 87 -12.85 -9.78 -10.91
N ASP A 88 -12.75 -11.08 -10.81
CA ASP A 88 -13.61 -11.97 -10.02
C ASP A 88 -13.32 -11.92 -8.51
N ASP A 89 -12.12 -11.45 -8.12
CA ASP A 89 -11.70 -11.30 -6.72
C ASP A 89 -12.28 -10.06 -6.02
N TRP A 90 -13.14 -9.28 -6.66
CA TRP A 90 -13.54 -7.96 -6.15
C TRP A 90 -14.14 -7.99 -4.73
N ARG A 91 -14.84 -9.06 -4.35
CA ARG A 91 -15.37 -9.22 -3.00
C ARG A 91 -14.26 -9.39 -1.97
N THR A 92 -13.24 -10.17 -2.30
CA THR A 92 -12.03 -10.33 -1.48
C THR A 92 -11.31 -9.00 -1.29
N VAL A 93 -11.23 -8.18 -2.34
CA VAL A 93 -10.65 -6.83 -2.25
C VAL A 93 -11.44 -5.94 -1.29
N VAL A 94 -12.77 -5.99 -1.31
CA VAL A 94 -13.64 -5.25 -0.35
C VAL A 94 -13.31 -5.66 1.09
N GLU A 95 -13.24 -6.96 1.37
CA GLU A 95 -12.95 -7.46 2.73
C GLU A 95 -11.52 -7.07 3.17
N GLN A 96 -10.53 -7.14 2.29
CA GLN A 96 -9.17 -6.72 2.60
C GLN A 96 -9.09 -5.23 2.94
N ILE A 97 -9.76 -4.37 2.16
CA ILE A 97 -9.79 -2.93 2.43
C ILE A 97 -10.50 -2.66 3.76
N ALA A 98 -11.63 -3.30 4.02
CA ALA A 98 -12.36 -3.14 5.27
C ALA A 98 -11.50 -3.57 6.48
N ALA A 99 -10.81 -4.70 6.40
CA ALA A 99 -9.89 -5.18 7.44
C ALA A 99 -8.70 -4.23 7.65
N ASP A 100 -8.05 -3.76 6.58
CA ASP A 100 -6.94 -2.80 6.64
C ASP A 100 -7.38 -1.47 7.27
N GLN A 101 -8.59 -0.99 6.92
CA GLN A 101 -9.17 0.23 7.51
C GLN A 101 -9.46 0.07 9.01
N GLN A 102 -9.96 -1.09 9.41
CA GLN A 102 -10.20 -1.40 10.82
C GLN A 102 -8.88 -1.50 11.60
N ALA A 103 -7.92 -2.27 11.11
CA ALA A 103 -6.62 -2.46 11.74
C ALA A 103 -5.84 -1.14 11.93
N THR A 104 -5.97 -0.22 10.98
CA THR A 104 -5.29 1.08 11.01
C THR A 104 -6.15 2.20 11.58
N ARG A 105 -7.32 1.91 12.14
CA ARG A 105 -8.31 2.91 12.59
C ARG A 105 -8.60 3.95 11.51
N ARG A 106 -8.81 3.50 10.26
CA ARG A 106 -9.09 4.30 9.06
C ARG A 106 -7.97 5.28 8.66
N ARG A 107 -6.76 5.10 9.14
CA ARG A 107 -5.62 5.98 8.79
C ARG A 107 -4.92 5.58 7.50
N GLN A 108 -4.90 4.28 7.15
CA GLN A 108 -4.35 3.85 5.87
C GLN A 108 -5.30 4.25 4.74
N LYS A 109 -4.77 4.88 3.71
CA LYS A 109 -5.54 5.23 2.51
C LYS A 109 -5.49 4.09 1.50
N ALA A 110 -6.64 3.75 0.92
CA ALA A 110 -6.75 2.78 -0.17
C ALA A 110 -7.01 3.52 -1.49
N VAL A 111 -6.36 3.10 -2.56
CA VAL A 111 -6.62 3.55 -3.93
C VAL A 111 -7.00 2.33 -4.76
N ILE A 112 -7.95 2.46 -5.65
CA ILE A 112 -8.47 1.37 -6.46
C ILE A 112 -8.26 1.70 -7.94
N ILE A 113 -7.65 0.79 -8.68
CA ILE A 113 -7.38 0.96 -10.12
C ILE A 113 -7.81 -0.30 -10.84
N GLY A 114 -8.51 -0.17 -11.97
CA GLY A 114 -8.95 -1.34 -12.74
C GLY A 114 -8.98 -1.11 -14.23
N HIS A 115 -8.76 -2.18 -15.02
CA HIS A 115 -8.81 -2.17 -16.47
C HIS A 115 -9.82 -3.19 -16.99
N SER A 116 -10.64 -2.81 -17.99
CA SER A 116 -11.59 -3.69 -18.65
C SER A 116 -12.62 -4.28 -17.67
N LEU A 117 -12.78 -5.60 -17.55
CA LEU A 117 -13.58 -6.23 -16.50
C LEU A 117 -13.07 -5.86 -15.09
N GLY A 118 -11.78 -5.61 -14.95
CA GLY A 118 -11.20 -5.08 -13.71
C GLY A 118 -11.67 -3.66 -13.41
N ALA A 119 -11.98 -2.84 -14.42
CA ALA A 119 -12.60 -1.53 -14.23
C ALA A 119 -14.04 -1.66 -13.71
N ASN A 120 -14.79 -2.62 -14.24
CA ASN A 120 -16.13 -2.94 -13.73
C ASN A 120 -16.06 -3.38 -12.27
N ALA A 121 -15.10 -4.27 -11.95
CA ALA A 121 -14.86 -4.75 -10.60
C ALA A 121 -14.40 -3.63 -9.65
N ALA A 122 -13.54 -2.72 -10.11
CA ALA A 122 -13.08 -1.57 -9.33
C ALA A 122 -14.26 -0.70 -8.87
N LEU A 123 -15.22 -0.42 -9.77
CA LEU A 123 -16.41 0.33 -9.36
C LEU A 123 -17.32 -0.47 -8.42
N SER A 124 -17.42 -1.78 -8.61
CA SER A 124 -18.15 -2.65 -7.67
C SER A 124 -17.53 -2.60 -6.27
N VAL A 125 -16.19 -2.60 -6.17
CA VAL A 125 -15.47 -2.43 -4.89
C VAL A 125 -15.80 -1.07 -4.28
N VAL A 126 -15.69 0.02 -5.03
CA VAL A 126 -15.99 1.39 -4.56
C VAL A 126 -17.42 1.47 -4.00
N ASN A 127 -18.40 1.02 -4.76
CA ASN A 127 -19.82 1.06 -4.35
C ASN A 127 -20.09 0.18 -3.12
N ALA A 128 -19.48 -1.01 -3.04
CA ALA A 128 -19.61 -1.90 -1.88
C ALA A 128 -18.97 -1.31 -0.61
N LEU A 129 -17.84 -0.61 -0.74
CA LEU A 129 -17.21 0.12 0.37
C LEU A 129 -18.07 1.30 0.81
N ALA A 130 -18.71 2.03 -0.13
CA ALA A 130 -19.65 3.09 0.18
C ALA A 130 -20.80 2.61 1.07
N ALA A 131 -21.38 1.45 0.76
CA ALA A 131 -22.43 0.83 1.55
C ALA A 131 -21.98 0.48 2.98
N ARG A 132 -20.68 0.39 3.23
CA ARG A 132 -20.06 0.16 4.55
C ARG A 132 -19.55 1.45 5.21
N GLY A 133 -19.82 2.62 4.62
CA GLY A 133 -19.32 3.91 5.10
C GLY A 133 -17.80 4.04 5.01
N ILE A 134 -17.17 3.33 4.08
CA ILE A 134 -15.73 3.40 3.79
C ILE A 134 -15.55 4.19 2.49
N GLU A 135 -14.80 5.27 2.55
CA GLU A 135 -14.45 6.09 1.39
C GLU A 135 -12.99 5.88 1.00
N VAL A 136 -12.73 5.73 -0.30
CA VAL A 136 -11.39 5.74 -0.89
C VAL A 136 -11.11 7.10 -1.50
N PRO A 137 -9.91 7.69 -1.32
CA PRO A 137 -9.62 9.03 -1.82
C PRO A 137 -9.60 9.10 -3.35
N LEU A 138 -9.24 8.00 -4.02
CA LEU A 138 -9.10 7.93 -5.48
C LEU A 138 -9.47 6.55 -6.01
N ALA A 139 -10.25 6.53 -7.07
CA ALA A 139 -10.44 5.38 -7.94
C ALA A 139 -10.11 5.76 -9.40
N VAL A 140 -9.49 4.86 -10.15
CA VAL A 140 -9.18 5.01 -11.57
C VAL A 140 -9.65 3.80 -12.33
N THR A 141 -10.33 4.03 -13.45
CA THR A 141 -10.79 2.96 -14.34
C THR A 141 -10.29 3.20 -15.76
N PHE A 142 -9.96 2.12 -16.44
CA PHE A 142 -9.59 2.10 -17.84
C PHE A 142 -10.57 1.23 -18.62
N ASP A 143 -11.28 1.83 -19.55
CA ASP A 143 -12.20 1.16 -20.50
C ASP A 143 -13.16 0.16 -19.82
N PRO A 144 -14.02 0.59 -18.89
CA PRO A 144 -15.06 -0.29 -18.35
C PRO A 144 -15.98 -0.77 -19.49
N THR A 145 -16.36 -2.05 -19.46
CA THR A 145 -17.01 -2.71 -20.60
C THR A 145 -18.52 -2.80 -20.53
N VAL A 146 -19.10 -2.42 -19.39
CA VAL A 146 -20.55 -2.39 -19.18
C VAL A 146 -21.01 -1.03 -18.67
N PRO A 147 -22.29 -0.66 -18.81
CA PRO A 147 -22.82 0.53 -18.17
C PRO A 147 -22.67 0.44 -16.64
N LEU A 148 -22.08 1.46 -16.03
CA LEU A 148 -21.80 1.52 -14.60
C LEU A 148 -22.32 2.83 -14.01
N VAL A 149 -22.65 2.79 -12.71
CA VAL A 149 -23.11 3.95 -11.95
C VAL A 149 -22.32 4.04 -10.65
N LEU A 150 -21.67 5.18 -10.39
CA LEU A 150 -21.06 5.48 -9.10
C LEU A 150 -22.17 5.89 -8.12
N THR A 151 -22.30 5.15 -7.01
CA THR A 151 -23.28 5.45 -5.96
C THR A 151 -22.65 6.16 -4.74
N GLY A 152 -21.32 6.16 -4.63
CA GLY A 152 -20.56 6.80 -3.55
C GLY A 152 -19.22 6.15 -3.31
N GLY A 153 -18.60 6.41 -2.13
CA GLY A 153 -17.40 5.71 -1.66
C GLY A 153 -16.07 6.18 -2.20
N THR A 154 -16.04 7.25 -2.98
CA THR A 154 -14.77 7.83 -3.44
C THR A 154 -14.73 9.34 -3.35
N GLY A 155 -13.53 9.88 -3.03
CA GLY A 155 -13.27 11.32 -3.14
C GLY A 155 -13.21 11.78 -4.60
N ARG A 156 -12.61 10.97 -5.48
CA ARG A 156 -12.52 11.20 -6.92
C ARG A 156 -12.48 9.87 -7.67
N LEU A 157 -13.23 9.77 -8.76
CA LEU A 157 -13.14 8.71 -9.75
C LEU A 157 -12.73 9.32 -11.09
N VAL A 158 -11.65 8.80 -11.69
CA VAL A 158 -11.25 9.17 -13.05
C VAL A 158 -11.40 7.94 -13.93
N ASN A 159 -12.21 8.08 -14.96
CA ASN A 159 -12.45 7.04 -15.95
C ASN A 159 -11.83 7.42 -17.28
N PHE A 160 -10.77 6.75 -17.69
CA PHE A 160 -10.19 6.83 -19.02
C PHE A 160 -10.89 5.82 -19.92
N TYR A 161 -11.46 6.25 -21.02
CA TYR A 161 -12.16 5.35 -21.93
C TYR A 161 -12.07 5.83 -23.38
N GLN A 162 -12.36 4.98 -24.34
CA GLN A 162 -12.49 5.32 -25.75
C GLN A 162 -13.90 4.99 -26.22
N SER A 163 -14.69 6.01 -26.53
CA SER A 163 -16.07 5.83 -26.98
C SER A 163 -16.20 5.19 -28.37
N ASN A 164 -15.10 5.10 -29.13
CA ASN A 164 -15.04 4.57 -30.52
C ASN A 164 -14.35 3.21 -30.67
N ASN A 165 -13.90 2.57 -29.58
CA ASN A 165 -13.22 1.26 -29.66
C ASN A 165 -14.18 0.06 -29.48
N GLY A 166 -15.47 0.32 -29.28
CA GLY A 166 -16.50 -0.72 -29.07
C GLY A 166 -16.58 -1.29 -27.64
N TRP A 167 -15.60 -0.99 -26.77
CA TRP A 167 -15.50 -1.52 -25.41
C TRP A 167 -15.78 -0.45 -24.37
N GLY A 168 -15.01 0.65 -24.40
CA GLY A 168 -14.98 1.66 -23.37
C GLY A 168 -16.30 2.43 -23.24
N ARG A 169 -16.70 2.70 -21.99
CA ARG A 169 -17.93 3.41 -21.68
C ARG A 169 -17.71 4.46 -20.60
N PRO A 170 -18.47 5.59 -20.66
CA PRO A 170 -18.50 6.52 -19.56
C PRO A 170 -19.18 5.86 -18.34
N ILE A 171 -18.80 6.30 -17.16
CA ILE A 171 -19.42 5.92 -15.89
C ILE A 171 -20.42 7.02 -15.54
N ALA A 172 -21.66 6.64 -15.25
CA ALA A 172 -22.70 7.54 -14.76
C ALA A 172 -22.54 7.81 -13.26
N ALA A 173 -23.11 8.92 -12.79
CA ALA A 173 -23.18 9.26 -11.38
C ALA A 173 -24.62 9.10 -10.86
N ALA A 174 -24.78 8.53 -9.67
CA ALA A 174 -26.02 8.71 -8.91
C ALA A 174 -26.14 10.17 -8.44
N ALA A 175 -27.34 10.59 -8.08
CA ALA A 175 -27.62 11.95 -7.60
C ALA A 175 -26.65 12.36 -6.47
N GLY A 176 -26.00 13.51 -6.63
CA GLY A 176 -25.02 14.05 -5.69
C GLY A 176 -23.59 13.50 -5.83
N GLN A 177 -23.34 12.60 -6.78
CA GLN A 177 -21.99 12.06 -7.05
C GLN A 177 -21.33 12.65 -8.30
N GLU A 178 -21.99 13.51 -9.03
CA GLU A 178 -21.57 14.06 -10.34
C GLU A 178 -20.21 14.73 -10.28
N ARG A 179 -19.94 15.46 -9.19
CA ARG A 179 -18.66 16.17 -9.00
C ARG A 179 -17.49 15.26 -8.64
N ARG A 180 -17.76 14.00 -8.36
CA ARG A 180 -16.73 13.00 -8.00
C ARG A 180 -16.21 12.22 -9.19
N ILE A 181 -16.86 12.33 -10.35
CA ILE A 181 -16.50 11.61 -11.56
C ILE A 181 -15.90 12.56 -12.60
N GLU A 182 -14.80 12.11 -13.19
CA GLU A 182 -14.21 12.66 -14.39
C GLU A 182 -14.13 11.56 -15.46
N ASN A 183 -14.95 11.67 -16.51
CA ASN A 183 -14.88 10.78 -17.68
C ASN A 183 -13.98 11.44 -18.74
N VAL A 184 -12.84 10.82 -19.03
CA VAL A 184 -11.85 11.27 -20.01
C VAL A 184 -11.96 10.41 -21.25
N ASP A 185 -12.62 10.92 -22.29
CA ASP A 185 -12.75 10.22 -23.58
C ASP A 185 -11.49 10.39 -24.43
N LEU A 186 -10.78 9.32 -24.63
CA LEU A 186 -9.53 9.25 -25.38
C LEU A 186 -9.74 8.85 -26.86
N ARG A 187 -10.95 9.04 -27.41
CA ARG A 187 -11.26 8.70 -28.82
C ARG A 187 -10.32 9.31 -29.84
N ALA A 188 -9.72 10.46 -29.53
CA ALA A 188 -8.77 11.16 -30.40
C ALA A 188 -7.33 10.60 -30.30
N ALA A 189 -7.03 9.77 -29.32
CA ALA A 189 -5.71 9.17 -29.15
C ALA A 189 -5.57 7.92 -30.04
N ALA A 190 -5.14 8.12 -31.28
CA ALA A 190 -5.05 7.07 -32.29
C ALA A 190 -4.04 5.96 -31.96
N ASN A 191 -3.10 6.23 -31.07
CA ASN A 191 -2.09 5.27 -30.58
C ASN A 191 -2.58 4.39 -29.43
N LEU A 192 -3.77 4.65 -28.89
CA LEU A 192 -4.36 3.87 -27.82
C LEU A 192 -5.45 2.93 -28.34
N SER A 193 -5.66 1.85 -27.64
CA SER A 193 -6.71 0.86 -27.87
C SER A 193 -7.19 0.31 -26.53
N HIS A 194 -8.25 -0.49 -26.53
CA HIS A 194 -8.68 -1.21 -25.34
C HIS A 194 -7.54 -1.99 -24.65
N PHE A 195 -6.59 -2.50 -25.41
CA PHE A 195 -5.49 -3.33 -24.90
C PHE A 195 -4.23 -2.56 -24.52
N THR A 196 -4.19 -1.25 -24.76
CA THR A 196 -3.01 -0.42 -24.51
C THR A 196 -3.30 0.84 -23.70
N ILE A 197 -4.56 1.15 -23.48
CA ILE A 197 -4.99 2.36 -22.76
C ILE A 197 -4.45 2.41 -21.32
N ASP A 198 -4.28 1.24 -20.68
CA ASP A 198 -3.71 1.10 -19.35
C ASP A 198 -2.17 1.11 -19.33
N GLN A 199 -1.51 1.20 -20.50
CA GLN A 199 -0.04 1.16 -20.64
C GLN A 199 0.57 2.54 -20.88
N ASP A 200 -0.25 3.59 -21.05
CA ASP A 200 0.22 4.92 -21.38
C ASP A 200 0.99 5.57 -20.22
N ASP A 201 2.25 5.91 -20.47
CA ASP A 201 3.16 6.46 -19.46
C ASP A 201 2.73 7.83 -18.95
N ALA A 202 2.14 8.67 -19.80
CA ALA A 202 1.66 9.99 -19.40
C ALA A 202 0.45 9.85 -18.46
N ILE A 203 -0.44 8.90 -18.73
CA ILE A 203 -1.55 8.57 -17.83
C ILE A 203 -1.01 8.02 -16.51
N HIS A 204 -0.02 7.10 -16.53
CA HIS A 204 0.61 6.59 -15.32
C HIS A 204 1.20 7.71 -14.45
N GLN A 205 1.91 8.67 -15.06
CA GLN A 205 2.47 9.83 -14.34
C GLN A 205 1.37 10.67 -13.67
N ARG A 206 0.27 10.92 -14.37
CA ARG A 206 -0.90 11.64 -13.82
C ARG A 206 -1.50 10.87 -12.62
N ILE A 207 -1.66 9.55 -12.74
CA ILE A 207 -2.17 8.71 -11.65
C ILE A 207 -1.26 8.78 -10.42
N VAL A 208 0.06 8.67 -10.60
CA VAL A 208 1.04 8.82 -9.50
C VAL A 208 0.90 10.17 -8.81
N ALA A 209 0.76 11.26 -9.58
CA ALA A 209 0.56 12.60 -9.03
C ALA A 209 -0.74 12.70 -8.22
N TRP A 210 -1.84 12.13 -8.72
CA TRP A 210 -3.13 12.11 -8.01
C TRP A 210 -3.09 11.25 -6.75
N ILE A 211 -2.41 10.10 -6.76
CA ILE A 211 -2.22 9.27 -5.56
C ILE A 211 -1.48 10.08 -4.50
N ARG A 212 -0.40 10.78 -4.86
CA ARG A 212 0.34 11.64 -3.93
C ARG A 212 -0.54 12.72 -3.31
N GLN A 213 -1.36 13.34 -4.13
CA GLN A 213 -2.23 14.45 -3.71
C GLN A 213 -3.37 13.97 -2.80
N SER A 214 -4.01 12.86 -3.13
CA SER A 214 -5.24 12.40 -2.47
C SER A 214 -5.01 11.38 -1.35
N ALA A 215 -4.00 10.53 -1.48
CA ALA A 215 -3.72 9.45 -0.52
C ALA A 215 -2.41 9.65 0.26
N GLY A 216 -1.50 10.48 -0.27
CA GLY A 216 -0.19 10.75 0.32
C GLY A 216 0.98 10.10 -0.41
N PRO A 217 2.23 10.41 -0.02
CA PRO A 217 3.43 9.89 -0.65
C PRO A 217 3.65 8.40 -0.33
N GLY A 218 4.32 7.70 -1.25
CA GLY A 218 4.89 6.39 -0.99
C GLY A 218 6.07 6.47 -0.02
N ASN A 219 6.42 5.36 0.61
CA ASN A 219 7.55 5.28 1.52
C ASN A 219 8.80 4.75 0.80
N VAL A 220 9.53 5.63 0.16
CA VAL A 220 10.74 5.30 -0.63
C VAL A 220 11.79 4.53 0.20
N ARG A 221 11.90 4.79 1.51
CA ARG A 221 12.83 4.05 2.39
C ARG A 221 12.47 2.57 2.49
N LEU A 222 11.18 2.21 2.41
CA LEU A 222 10.73 0.82 2.40
C LEU A 222 11.01 0.15 1.05
N ALA A 223 10.89 0.88 -0.05
CA ALA A 223 11.18 0.37 -1.39
C ALA A 223 12.65 0.00 -1.60
N GLN A 224 13.56 0.72 -0.95
CA GLN A 224 15.02 0.47 -1.02
C GLN A 224 15.51 -0.62 -0.07
N SER A 225 14.68 -1.10 0.84
CA SER A 225 15.06 -2.21 1.72
C SER A 225 15.05 -3.52 0.92
N PRO A 226 16.15 -4.31 0.92
CA PRO A 226 16.17 -5.59 0.22
C PRO A 226 15.04 -6.47 0.77
N ARG A 227 14.20 -6.99 -0.12
CA ARG A 227 13.21 -8.02 0.25
C ARG A 227 14.02 -9.19 0.80
N ARG A 228 13.93 -9.47 2.09
CA ARG A 228 14.49 -10.70 2.64
C ARG A 228 13.82 -11.85 1.90
N ALA A 229 14.61 -12.58 1.11
CA ALA A 229 14.18 -13.84 0.54
C ALA A 229 13.70 -14.71 1.72
N ARG A 230 12.42 -15.06 1.74
CA ARG A 230 11.94 -16.12 2.61
C ARG A 230 12.39 -17.41 1.94
N GLY A 231 13.47 -17.99 2.47
CA GLY A 231 13.82 -19.37 2.19
C GLY A 231 12.85 -20.32 2.92
#